data_97ad98f793a7c68a3873e74326bcf58e
#
_entry.id   97ad98f793a7c68a3873e74326bcf58e
#
_cell.length_a   1.000
_cell.length_b   1.000
_cell.length_c   1.000
_cell.angle_alpha   90.00
_cell.angle_beta   90.00
_cell.angle_gamma   90.00
#
_symmetry.space_group_name_H-M   'P 1'
#
loop_
_entity.id
_entity.type
_entity.pdbx_description
1 polymer ?
#
loop_
_entity_poly.entity_id
_entity_poly.type
_entity_poly.pdbx_seq_one_letter_code
_entity_poly.pdbx_strand_id
1 'polypeptide(L)'
;VPTVLSEAVANAWDADAENVNVSIDPEEERIEIVDDGHGMDLYDVNNRYLRVGYRRRKDEDRPNRTPQHNRPVMGRKGIGKLSLFSIAETVEVYTTNDGEQHAFRMVGDEIKEAIGEEEPGNDAMQPQSYVPTRIDDFPDDHTEGTKIVLKDLKKRVHTAESALRKRLARRFSILGSEYDFTVRVNGEPID
;
A
#
# COMPACT_ATOMS: atom_id res chain seq x y z
N VAL A 1 -8.90 6.53 -8.89
CA VAL A 1 -8.52 5.12 -8.76
C VAL A 1 -7.11 4.87 -9.32
N PRO A 2 -6.79 5.10 -10.63
CA PRO A 2 -5.48 4.71 -11.18
C PRO A 2 -4.27 5.36 -10.49
N THR A 3 -4.38 6.59 -10.01
CA THR A 3 -3.31 7.29 -9.29
C THR A 3 -2.99 6.60 -7.97
N VAL A 4 -4.04 6.26 -7.21
CA VAL A 4 -3.92 5.63 -5.89
C VAL A 4 -3.29 4.24 -6.00
N LEU A 5 -3.77 3.42 -6.94
CA LEU A 5 -3.23 2.08 -7.18
C LEU A 5 -1.77 2.14 -7.70
N SER A 6 -1.43 3.15 -8.53
CA SER A 6 -0.04 3.36 -8.96
C SER A 6 0.91 3.72 -7.80
N GLU A 7 0.42 4.37 -6.73
CA GLU A 7 1.22 4.61 -5.53
C GLU A 7 1.41 3.31 -4.70
N ALA A 8 0.40 2.44 -4.65
CA ALA A 8 0.56 1.13 -4.00
C ALA A 8 1.60 0.27 -4.73
N VAL A 9 1.59 0.24 -6.06
CA VAL A 9 2.63 -0.42 -6.87
C VAL A 9 4.01 0.19 -6.65
N ALA A 10 4.11 1.52 -6.46
CA ALA A 10 5.37 2.17 -6.13
C ALA A 10 5.88 1.80 -4.72
N ASN A 11 4.99 1.50 -3.78
CA ASN A 11 5.39 0.99 -2.46
C ASN A 11 5.96 -0.43 -2.57
N ALA A 12 5.37 -1.29 -3.41
CA ALA A 12 5.92 -2.62 -3.70
C ALA A 12 7.32 -2.55 -4.34
N TRP A 13 7.52 -1.63 -5.30
CA TRP A 13 8.85 -1.34 -5.84
C TRP A 13 9.85 -0.96 -4.74
N ASP A 14 9.44 -0.09 -3.82
CA ASP A 14 10.28 0.36 -2.71
C ASP A 14 10.53 -0.75 -1.67
N ALA A 15 9.71 -1.80 -1.66
CA ALA A 15 9.87 -3.00 -0.86
C ALA A 15 10.67 -4.11 -1.56
N ASP A 16 11.37 -3.79 -2.66
CA ASP A 16 12.15 -4.74 -3.47
C ASP A 16 11.33 -5.89 -4.09
N ALA A 17 10.03 -5.73 -4.28
CA ALA A 17 9.22 -6.72 -4.97
C ALA A 17 9.70 -6.95 -6.41
N GLU A 18 9.64 -8.19 -6.88
CA GLU A 18 9.85 -8.55 -8.28
C GLU A 18 8.53 -8.64 -9.04
N ASN A 19 7.48 -9.05 -8.34
CA ASN A 19 6.15 -9.20 -8.93
C ASN A 19 5.10 -8.42 -8.14
N VAL A 20 4.23 -7.72 -8.85
CA VAL A 20 3.04 -7.08 -8.29
C VAL A 20 1.82 -7.48 -9.11
N ASN A 21 0.82 -8.03 -8.46
CA ASN A 21 -0.45 -8.37 -9.06
C ASN A 21 -1.55 -7.45 -8.53
N VAL A 22 -2.24 -6.77 -9.43
CA VAL A 22 -3.42 -5.95 -9.12
C VAL A 22 -4.65 -6.63 -9.71
N SER A 23 -5.53 -7.13 -8.85
CA SER A 23 -6.80 -7.73 -9.24
C SER A 23 -7.92 -6.75 -8.97
N ILE A 24 -8.73 -6.48 -9.99
CA ILE A 24 -9.91 -5.61 -9.91
C ILE A 24 -11.12 -6.49 -10.19
N ASP A 25 -11.96 -6.69 -9.19
CA ASP A 25 -13.22 -7.40 -9.29
C ASP A 25 -14.38 -6.41 -9.16
N PRO A 26 -15.04 -6.05 -10.27
CA PRO A 26 -16.16 -5.12 -10.24
C PRO A 26 -17.45 -5.72 -9.67
N GLU A 27 -17.62 -7.05 -9.68
CA GLU A 27 -18.80 -7.74 -9.18
C GLU A 27 -18.78 -7.82 -7.66
N GLU A 28 -17.62 -8.13 -7.09
CA GLU A 28 -17.37 -8.16 -5.64
C GLU A 28 -17.04 -6.78 -5.06
N GLU A 29 -17.01 -5.73 -5.89
CA GLU A 29 -16.58 -4.37 -5.50
C GLU A 29 -15.28 -4.38 -4.70
N ARG A 30 -14.30 -5.15 -5.17
CA ARG A 30 -13.05 -5.46 -4.49
C ARG A 30 -11.84 -5.19 -5.37
N ILE A 31 -10.78 -4.68 -4.76
CA ILE A 31 -9.46 -4.58 -5.39
C ILE A 31 -8.46 -5.25 -4.47
N GLU A 32 -7.60 -6.08 -5.04
CA GLU A 32 -6.46 -6.65 -4.35
C GLU A 32 -5.15 -6.21 -5.00
N ILE A 33 -4.14 -5.95 -4.18
CA ILE A 33 -2.79 -5.66 -4.61
C ILE A 33 -1.88 -6.59 -3.81
N VAL A 34 -1.17 -7.46 -4.50
CA VAL A 34 -0.27 -8.45 -3.90
C VAL A 34 1.12 -8.27 -4.46
N ASP A 35 2.10 -8.12 -3.60
CA ASP A 35 3.52 -8.07 -3.94
C ASP A 35 4.32 -9.15 -3.20
N ASP A 36 5.46 -9.53 -3.77
CA ASP A 36 6.45 -10.46 -3.22
C ASP A 36 7.67 -9.74 -2.63
N GLY A 37 7.51 -8.50 -2.18
CA GLY A 37 8.58 -7.73 -1.55
C GLY A 37 8.92 -8.23 -0.13
N HIS A 38 9.81 -7.50 0.55
CA HIS A 38 10.26 -7.90 1.89
C HIS A 38 9.20 -7.85 3.00
N GLY A 39 7.99 -7.35 2.72
CA GLY A 39 6.94 -7.19 3.71
C GLY A 39 7.27 -6.18 4.82
N MET A 40 6.57 -6.28 5.94
CA MET A 40 6.73 -5.40 7.10
C MET A 40 6.78 -6.20 8.38
N ASP A 41 7.77 -5.93 9.24
CA ASP A 41 7.79 -6.39 10.61
C ASP A 41 6.86 -5.54 11.50
N LEU A 42 6.69 -5.92 12.77
CA LEU A 42 5.83 -5.19 13.69
C LEU A 42 6.26 -3.74 13.91
N TYR A 43 7.57 -3.48 13.88
CA TYR A 43 8.10 -2.12 13.99
C TYR A 43 7.70 -1.27 12.77
N ASP A 44 7.83 -1.81 11.56
CA ASP A 44 7.46 -1.14 10.32
C ASP A 44 5.94 -0.87 10.26
N VAL A 45 5.12 -1.83 10.69
CA VAL A 45 3.67 -1.64 10.79
C VAL A 45 3.34 -0.48 11.72
N ASN A 46 3.83 -0.48 12.95
CA ASN A 46 3.46 0.51 13.96
C ASN A 46 4.09 1.88 13.74
N ASN A 47 5.37 1.94 13.37
CA ASN A 47 6.12 3.18 13.35
C ASN A 47 6.22 3.83 11.97
N ARG A 48 5.92 3.08 10.91
CA ARG A 48 6.04 3.55 9.53
C ARG A 48 4.73 3.48 8.77
N TYR A 49 4.07 2.32 8.77
CA TYR A 49 2.85 2.14 8.00
C TYR A 49 1.65 2.83 8.66
N LEU A 50 1.39 2.61 9.94
CA LEU A 50 0.24 3.21 10.66
C LEU A 50 0.46 4.68 11.02
N ARG A 51 1.69 5.16 11.06
CA ARG A 51 1.98 6.54 11.39
C ARG A 51 1.63 7.48 10.25
N VAL A 52 0.68 8.38 10.50
CA VAL A 52 0.27 9.41 9.53
C VAL A 52 1.40 10.44 9.38
N GLY A 53 1.72 10.80 8.11
CA GLY A 53 2.74 11.83 7.82
C GLY A 53 4.19 11.37 7.97
N TYR A 54 4.44 10.07 8.10
CA TYR A 54 5.82 9.54 8.05
C TYR A 54 6.49 9.90 6.72
N ARG A 55 7.60 10.64 6.78
CA ARG A 55 8.36 11.08 5.61
C ARG A 55 9.67 10.30 5.50
N ARG A 56 9.71 9.29 4.63
CA ARG A 56 10.89 8.44 4.38
C ARG A 56 12.17 9.24 4.07
N ARG A 57 12.05 10.39 3.41
CA ARG A 57 13.22 11.24 3.06
C ARG A 57 13.82 12.04 4.21
N LYS A 58 13.15 12.12 5.36
CA LYS A 58 13.69 12.78 6.56
C LYS A 58 14.32 11.78 7.52
N ASP A 59 14.20 10.49 7.24
CA ASP A 59 14.87 9.43 7.97
C ASP A 59 16.29 9.32 7.38
N GLU A 60 17.24 10.01 8.00
CA GLU A 60 18.65 10.11 7.56
C GLU A 60 19.33 8.74 7.53
N ASP A 61 18.77 7.74 8.22
CA ASP A 61 19.28 6.38 8.30
C ASP A 61 18.85 5.49 7.12
N ARG A 62 17.96 5.97 6.21
CA ARG A 62 17.51 5.17 5.07
C ARG A 62 18.17 5.58 3.75
N PRO A 63 18.81 4.62 3.07
CA PRO A 63 19.39 4.87 1.75
C PRO A 63 18.32 5.28 0.74
N ASN A 64 18.72 6.13 -0.24
CA ASN A 64 17.87 6.52 -1.37
C ASN A 64 17.65 5.38 -2.38
N ARG A 65 18.12 4.19 -2.05
CA ARG A 65 18.01 2.97 -2.87
C ARG A 65 17.50 1.81 -2.02
N THR A 66 16.85 0.87 -2.68
CA THR A 66 16.35 -0.36 -2.06
C THR A 66 17.51 -1.30 -1.73
N PRO A 67 17.40 -2.11 -0.64
CA PRO A 67 18.54 -2.88 -0.13
C PRO A 67 18.97 -4.06 -1.01
N GLN A 68 18.03 -4.75 -1.68
CA GLN A 68 18.33 -5.96 -2.46
C GLN A 68 18.65 -5.61 -3.91
N HIS A 69 17.74 -4.93 -4.60
CA HIS A 69 17.87 -4.62 -6.03
C HIS A 69 18.53 -3.28 -6.33
N ASN A 70 18.94 -2.54 -5.30
CA ASN A 70 19.59 -1.24 -5.44
C ASN A 70 18.80 -0.26 -6.35
N ARG A 71 17.47 -0.36 -6.31
CA ARG A 71 16.54 0.48 -7.09
C ARG A 71 16.43 1.88 -6.50
N PRO A 72 16.29 2.93 -7.32
CA PRO A 72 15.97 4.26 -6.80
C PRO A 72 14.58 4.27 -6.15
N VAL A 73 14.49 4.75 -4.90
CA VAL A 73 13.24 4.80 -4.14
C VAL A 73 12.25 5.79 -4.77
N MET A 74 11.00 5.36 -4.97
CA MET A 74 9.91 6.15 -5.57
C MET A 74 9.04 6.87 -4.54
N GLY A 75 8.88 6.33 -3.34
CA GLY A 75 8.02 6.88 -2.27
C GLY A 75 8.54 8.19 -1.74
N ARG A 76 7.77 9.27 -1.94
CA ARG A 76 8.23 10.65 -1.62
C ARG A 76 7.61 11.26 -0.36
N LYS A 77 6.38 10.89 0.01
CA LYS A 77 5.60 11.69 0.96
C LYS A 77 4.99 10.91 2.14
N GLY A 78 5.03 9.57 2.16
CA GLY A 78 4.43 8.76 3.22
C GLY A 78 2.90 8.88 3.41
N ILE A 79 2.22 9.51 2.44
CA ILE A 79 0.75 9.72 2.46
C ILE A 79 0.00 8.80 1.50
N GLY A 80 0.72 8.01 0.71
CA GLY A 80 0.12 7.11 -0.32
C GLY A 80 -0.91 6.15 0.26
N LYS A 81 -0.64 5.61 1.46
CA LYS A 81 -1.55 4.70 2.18
C LYS A 81 -2.90 5.33 2.53
N LEU A 82 -2.93 6.60 2.94
CA LEU A 82 -4.18 7.31 3.24
C LEU A 82 -4.99 7.59 1.98
N SER A 83 -4.33 7.67 0.82
CA SER A 83 -5.03 7.86 -0.44
C SER A 83 -5.92 6.67 -0.82
N LEU A 84 -5.67 5.46 -0.27
CA LEU A 84 -6.53 4.29 -0.44
C LEU A 84 -7.96 4.55 0.05
N PHE A 85 -8.13 5.32 1.13
CA PHE A 85 -9.44 5.71 1.67
C PHE A 85 -10.22 6.68 0.78
N SER A 86 -9.59 7.24 -0.25
CA SER A 86 -10.30 8.01 -1.28
C SER A 86 -11.08 7.13 -2.27
N ILE A 87 -10.81 5.82 -2.29
CA ILE A 87 -11.42 4.87 -3.21
C ILE A 87 -12.11 3.69 -2.52
N ALA A 88 -11.77 3.40 -1.27
CA ALA A 88 -12.38 2.34 -0.47
C ALA A 88 -12.67 2.84 0.95
N GLU A 89 -13.68 2.27 1.61
CA GLU A 89 -13.95 2.54 3.02
C GLU A 89 -13.14 1.62 3.92
N THR A 90 -12.98 0.38 3.51
CA THR A 90 -12.25 -0.64 4.27
C THR A 90 -10.96 -1.03 3.57
N VAL A 91 -9.86 -1.04 4.30
CA VAL A 91 -8.52 -1.47 3.84
C VAL A 91 -8.02 -2.55 4.76
N GLU A 92 -7.80 -3.74 4.23
CA GLU A 92 -7.13 -4.84 4.94
C GLU A 92 -5.71 -4.99 4.43
N VAL A 93 -4.78 -5.23 5.34
CA VAL A 93 -3.37 -5.42 5.03
C VAL A 93 -2.91 -6.72 5.66
N TYR A 94 -2.30 -7.57 4.85
CA TYR A 94 -1.63 -8.80 5.25
C TYR A 94 -0.18 -8.66 4.83
N THR A 95 0.76 -8.90 5.72
CA THR A 95 2.18 -8.76 5.43
C THR A 95 2.99 -9.84 6.11
N THR A 96 3.98 -10.36 5.40
CA THR A 96 4.91 -11.38 5.89
C THR A 96 6.34 -10.91 5.68
N ASN A 97 7.11 -10.85 6.76
CA ASN A 97 8.53 -10.51 6.73
C ASN A 97 9.31 -11.56 7.53
N ASP A 98 10.27 -12.25 6.91
CA ASP A 98 11.07 -13.30 7.53
C ASP A 98 10.25 -14.37 8.31
N GLY A 99 9.06 -14.69 7.80
CA GLY A 99 8.13 -15.65 8.42
C GLY A 99 7.26 -15.05 9.53
N GLU A 100 7.45 -13.79 9.91
CA GLU A 100 6.57 -13.08 10.84
C GLU A 100 5.37 -12.51 10.09
N GLN A 101 4.16 -12.84 10.53
CA GLN A 101 2.91 -12.48 9.87
C GLN A 101 2.11 -11.47 10.68
N HIS A 102 1.69 -10.39 10.01
CA HIS A 102 0.82 -9.38 10.59
C HIS A 102 -0.35 -9.10 9.65
N ALA A 103 -1.57 -9.06 10.22
CA ALA A 103 -2.75 -8.68 9.47
C ALA A 103 -3.63 -7.73 10.27
N PHE A 104 -4.13 -6.68 9.60
CA PHE A 104 -4.97 -5.67 10.25
C PHE A 104 -5.92 -5.01 9.26
N ARG A 105 -7.04 -4.54 9.80
CA ARG A 105 -8.08 -3.80 9.09
C ARG A 105 -8.14 -2.36 9.57
N MET A 106 -8.25 -1.47 8.61
CA MET A 106 -8.49 -0.04 8.83
C MET A 106 -9.80 0.38 8.17
N VAL A 107 -10.59 1.21 8.87
CA VAL A 107 -11.85 1.75 8.37
C VAL A 107 -11.75 3.27 8.30
N GLY A 108 -12.13 3.84 7.14
CA GLY A 108 -11.92 5.27 6.86
C GLY A 108 -12.68 6.19 7.80
N ASP A 109 -13.91 5.83 8.17
CA ASP A 109 -14.72 6.64 9.09
C ASP A 109 -14.16 6.60 10.51
N GLU A 110 -13.67 5.44 11.00
CA GLU A 110 -13.00 5.34 12.31
C GLU A 110 -11.73 6.22 12.36
N ILE A 111 -10.97 6.26 11.25
CA ILE A 111 -9.79 7.14 11.16
C ILE A 111 -10.19 8.61 11.22
N LYS A 112 -11.27 9.01 10.55
CA LYS A 112 -11.76 10.39 10.58
C LYS A 112 -12.24 10.79 11.96
N GLU A 113 -12.97 9.91 12.65
CA GLU A 113 -13.42 10.12 14.03
C GLU A 113 -12.22 10.31 14.98
N ALA A 114 -11.21 9.41 14.88
CA ALA A 114 -10.00 9.50 15.69
C ALA A 114 -9.20 10.80 15.44
N ILE A 115 -9.24 11.35 14.22
CA ILE A 115 -8.56 12.63 13.87
C ILE A 115 -9.45 13.82 14.22
N GLY A 116 -10.79 13.68 14.16
CA GLY A 116 -11.77 14.76 14.31
C GLY A 116 -12.06 15.16 15.76
N GLU A 117 -11.61 14.42 16.76
CA GLU A 117 -11.78 14.71 18.20
C GLU A 117 -10.82 15.78 18.74
N GLU A 118 -10.15 16.53 17.86
CA GLU A 118 -9.32 17.68 18.26
C GLU A 118 -10.21 18.85 18.69
N GLU A 119 -10.30 19.12 20.00
CA GLU A 119 -10.79 20.42 20.47
C GLU A 119 -9.81 21.55 20.06
N PRO A 120 -10.32 22.66 19.49
CA PRO A 120 -9.47 23.79 19.14
C PRO A 120 -8.95 24.46 20.43
N GLY A 121 -7.66 24.25 20.73
CA GLY A 121 -7.01 24.96 21.86
C GLY A 121 -5.90 24.19 22.58
N ASN A 122 -5.59 22.97 22.20
CA ASN A 122 -4.50 22.22 22.84
C ASN A 122 -3.28 22.14 21.93
N ASP A 123 -2.31 23.02 22.12
CA ASP A 123 -1.04 23.13 21.37
C ASP A 123 -0.05 21.95 21.59
N ALA A 124 -0.49 20.87 22.19
CA ALA A 124 0.27 19.63 22.32
C ALA A 124 -0.10 18.68 21.20
N MET A 125 0.53 18.82 20.04
CA MET A 125 0.53 17.85 18.93
C MET A 125 1.06 16.49 19.42
N GLN A 126 0.25 15.73 20.14
CA GLN A 126 0.43 14.28 20.21
C GLN A 126 -0.25 13.71 18.98
N PRO A 127 0.47 12.96 18.11
CA PRO A 127 -0.17 12.28 17.00
C PRO A 127 -1.19 11.31 17.60
N GLN A 128 -2.48 11.57 17.38
CA GLN A 128 -3.51 10.61 17.75
C GLN A 128 -3.24 9.32 16.99
N SER A 129 -3.03 8.25 17.73
CA SER A 129 -2.73 6.95 17.17
C SER A 129 -4.05 6.22 16.91
N TYR A 130 -4.49 6.17 15.66
CA TYR A 130 -5.51 5.22 15.25
C TYR A 130 -4.98 3.79 15.46
N VAL A 131 -5.74 2.97 16.16
CA VAL A 131 -5.41 1.56 16.39
C VAL A 131 -6.28 0.72 15.45
N PRO A 132 -5.69 0.08 14.42
CA PRO A 132 -6.43 -0.76 13.50
C PRO A 132 -6.92 -2.04 14.20
N THR A 133 -7.98 -2.64 13.69
CA THR A 133 -8.46 -3.94 14.15
C THR A 133 -7.53 -5.05 13.64
N ARG A 134 -7.01 -5.86 14.55
CA ARG A 134 -6.23 -7.05 14.18
C ARG A 134 -7.11 -8.07 13.45
N ILE A 135 -6.55 -8.71 12.43
CA ILE A 135 -7.14 -9.85 11.73
C ILE A 135 -6.37 -11.11 12.16
N ASP A 136 -7.10 -12.09 12.69
CA ASP A 136 -6.49 -13.35 13.15
C ASP A 136 -6.44 -14.42 12.04
N ASP A 137 -7.30 -14.30 11.03
CA ASP A 137 -7.36 -15.19 9.88
C ASP A 137 -6.41 -14.69 8.77
N PHE A 138 -5.27 -15.37 8.63
CA PHE A 138 -4.23 -15.01 7.66
C PHE A 138 -4.31 -15.96 6.45
N PRO A 139 -4.26 -15.48 5.19
CA PRO A 139 -4.31 -16.33 4.00
C PRO A 139 -3.13 -17.31 3.94
N ASP A 140 -3.41 -18.61 3.83
CA ASP A 140 -2.39 -19.66 3.77
C ASP A 140 -1.44 -19.55 2.57
N ASP A 141 -1.90 -18.93 1.48
CA ASP A 141 -1.16 -18.75 0.24
C ASP A 141 -0.26 -17.50 0.20
N HIS A 142 -0.34 -16.64 1.24
CA HIS A 142 0.48 -15.43 1.33
C HIS A 142 1.68 -15.65 2.25
N THR A 143 2.80 -16.10 1.67
CA THR A 143 3.99 -16.53 2.42
C THR A 143 5.09 -15.48 2.51
N GLU A 144 5.03 -14.42 1.68
CA GLU A 144 6.00 -13.31 1.66
C GLU A 144 5.36 -12.04 1.09
N GLY A 145 5.96 -10.88 1.38
CA GLY A 145 5.53 -9.61 0.83
C GLY A 145 4.30 -9.01 1.50
N THR A 146 3.52 -8.25 0.72
CA THR A 146 2.34 -7.56 1.23
C THR A 146 1.13 -7.76 0.31
N LYS A 147 -0.02 -8.08 0.94
CA LYS A 147 -1.33 -8.12 0.30
C LYS A 147 -2.21 -7.02 0.89
N ILE A 148 -2.72 -6.14 0.03
CA ILE A 148 -3.68 -5.10 0.37
C ILE A 148 -5.02 -5.45 -0.27
N VAL A 149 -6.09 -5.47 0.53
CA VAL A 149 -7.45 -5.70 0.07
C VAL A 149 -8.30 -4.46 0.33
N LEU A 150 -8.86 -3.90 -0.73
CA LEU A 150 -9.76 -2.76 -0.70
C LEU A 150 -11.18 -3.25 -0.85
N LYS A 151 -12.05 -2.91 0.10
CA LYS A 151 -13.47 -3.28 0.16
C LYS A 151 -14.33 -2.02 0.31
N ASP A 152 -15.62 -2.15 0.09
CA ASP A 152 -16.58 -1.05 0.20
C ASP A 152 -16.13 0.14 -0.68
N LEU A 153 -16.01 -0.14 -1.98
CA LEU A 153 -15.44 0.82 -2.94
C LEU A 153 -16.34 2.04 -3.11
N LYS A 154 -15.81 3.23 -2.91
CA LYS A 154 -16.50 4.53 -3.02
C LYS A 154 -16.72 4.98 -4.46
N LYS A 155 -16.07 4.34 -5.42
CA LYS A 155 -16.09 4.71 -6.84
C LYS A 155 -16.25 3.48 -7.70
N ARG A 156 -17.01 3.62 -8.79
CA ARG A 156 -17.15 2.57 -9.78
C ARG A 156 -15.80 2.26 -10.43
N VAL A 157 -15.41 0.98 -10.42
CA VAL A 157 -14.11 0.52 -10.93
C VAL A 157 -14.17 -0.06 -12.34
N HIS A 158 -15.34 -0.21 -12.96
CA HIS A 158 -15.51 -0.80 -14.29
C HIS A 158 -14.65 -0.16 -15.40
N THR A 159 -14.30 1.12 -15.28
CA THR A 159 -13.44 1.82 -16.25
C THR A 159 -11.99 2.00 -15.78
N ALA A 160 -11.69 1.51 -14.58
CA ALA A 160 -10.39 1.77 -13.95
C ALA A 160 -9.24 0.97 -14.56
N GLU A 161 -9.51 -0.26 -15.05
CA GLU A 161 -8.47 -1.17 -15.54
C GLU A 161 -7.66 -0.58 -16.68
N SER A 162 -8.30 -0.18 -17.79
CA SER A 162 -7.58 0.37 -18.95
C SER A 162 -6.77 1.64 -18.61
N ALA A 163 -7.35 2.52 -17.78
CA ALA A 163 -6.65 3.72 -17.34
C ALA A 163 -5.49 3.40 -16.39
N LEU A 164 -5.66 2.37 -15.55
CA LEU A 164 -4.61 1.88 -14.66
C LEU A 164 -3.46 1.29 -15.46
N ARG A 165 -3.72 0.37 -16.39
CA ARG A 165 -2.70 -0.24 -17.26
C ARG A 165 -1.86 0.81 -17.97
N LYS A 166 -2.49 1.79 -18.62
CA LYS A 166 -1.80 2.91 -19.29
C LYS A 166 -0.93 3.72 -18.32
N ARG A 167 -1.39 3.93 -17.09
CA ARG A 167 -0.64 4.69 -16.09
C ARG A 167 0.56 3.90 -15.58
N LEU A 168 0.36 2.61 -15.28
CA LEU A 168 1.40 1.72 -14.82
C LEU A 168 2.46 1.52 -15.90
N ALA A 169 2.06 1.27 -17.15
CA ALA A 169 2.97 1.15 -18.27
C ALA A 169 3.89 2.38 -18.42
N ARG A 170 3.33 3.57 -18.39
CA ARG A 170 4.12 4.83 -18.47
C ARG A 170 5.11 5.00 -17.31
N ARG A 171 4.84 4.40 -16.15
CA ARG A 171 5.67 4.58 -14.96
C ARG A 171 6.69 3.47 -14.81
N PHE A 172 6.34 2.24 -15.17
CA PHE A 172 7.09 1.05 -14.81
C PHE A 172 7.62 0.24 -16.00
N SER A 173 7.12 0.39 -17.25
CA SER A 173 7.55 -0.46 -18.36
C SER A 173 9.05 -0.39 -18.63
N ILE A 174 9.65 0.80 -18.66
CA ILE A 174 11.08 0.99 -18.88
C ILE A 174 11.88 0.50 -17.66
N LEU A 175 11.41 0.83 -16.45
CA LEU A 175 12.08 0.45 -15.22
C LEU A 175 11.95 -1.05 -14.93
N GLY A 176 10.82 -1.65 -15.31
CA GLY A 176 10.57 -3.08 -15.14
C GLY A 176 11.60 -3.94 -15.85
N SER A 177 11.95 -3.59 -17.09
CA SER A 177 12.94 -4.34 -17.87
C SER A 177 14.39 -4.17 -17.37
N GLU A 178 14.69 -3.05 -16.69
CA GLU A 178 16.03 -2.76 -16.14
C GLU A 178 16.26 -3.45 -14.79
N TYR A 179 15.17 -3.65 -14.01
CA TYR A 179 15.27 -4.06 -12.61
C TYR A 179 14.46 -5.32 -12.26
N ASP A 180 14.13 -6.16 -13.24
CA ASP A 180 13.35 -7.39 -13.03
C ASP A 180 12.06 -7.16 -12.23
N PHE A 181 11.30 -6.14 -12.61
CA PHE A 181 10.06 -5.77 -11.95
C PHE A 181 8.86 -5.95 -12.88
N THR A 182 7.99 -6.88 -12.54
CA THR A 182 6.81 -7.24 -13.33
C THR A 182 5.52 -6.80 -12.62
N VAL A 183 4.69 -6.04 -13.31
CA VAL A 183 3.35 -5.69 -12.82
C VAL A 183 2.30 -6.36 -13.69
N ARG A 184 1.30 -6.98 -13.06
CA ARG A 184 0.15 -7.57 -13.74
C ARG A 184 -1.13 -6.91 -13.27
N VAL A 185 -2.08 -6.74 -14.17
CA VAL A 185 -3.44 -6.28 -13.86
C VAL A 185 -4.41 -7.33 -14.38
N ASN A 186 -5.21 -7.91 -13.50
CA ASN A 186 -6.10 -9.03 -13.78
C ASN A 186 -5.38 -10.19 -14.50
N GLY A 187 -4.17 -10.55 -14.02
CA GLY A 187 -3.35 -11.62 -14.55
C GLY A 187 -2.50 -11.27 -15.78
N GLU A 188 -2.80 -10.18 -16.47
CA GLU A 188 -2.10 -9.77 -17.70
C GLU A 188 -0.98 -8.76 -17.37
N PRO A 189 0.24 -8.95 -17.90
CA PRO A 189 1.33 -8.00 -17.70
C PRO A 189 0.98 -6.63 -18.31
N ILE A 190 1.57 -5.57 -17.75
CA ILE A 190 1.54 -4.24 -18.36
C ILE A 190 2.64 -4.15 -19.42
N ASP A 191 2.28 -3.63 -20.60
CA ASP A 191 3.20 -3.40 -21.74
C ASP A 191 3.74 -1.98 -21.71
#